data_491f7373ddc15a0b99a6482fad630862
#
_entry.id   491f7373ddc15a0b99a6482fad630862
#
_cell.length_a   1.000
_cell.length_b   1.000
_cell.length_c   1.000
_cell.angle_alpha   90.00
_cell.angle_beta   90.00
_cell.angle_gamma   90.00
#
_symmetry.space_group_name_H-M   'P 1'
#
loop_
_entity.id
_entity.type
_entity.pdbx_description
1 polymer ?
#
loop_
_entity_poly.entity_id
_entity_poly.type
_entity_poly.pdbx_seq_one_letter_code
_entity_poly.pdbx_strand_id
1 'polypeptide(L)'
;LEQFGLEREPYTMVDTPPGHNITQEAIDIVNSGDGDVLMRGNITTRDFLMPVLDKSNHLRTERLMSHVSLASLPEYPKLLALSDMTVIIHPNMSQKREIIRNTADALKAFGYENPKLALLSLVEKVTFHMQDTVEAQRLVAEQKQKPFADCELWGPISYDLILSKE
;
A
#
# COMPACT_ATOMS: atom_id res chain seq x y z
N LEU A 1 -0.83 9.46 -27.69
CA LEU A 1 -0.25 10.69 -27.14
C LEU A 1 -0.77 11.90 -27.94
N GLU A 2 -0.69 11.91 -29.26
CA GLU A 2 -1.17 13.00 -30.12
C GLU A 2 -2.66 13.34 -29.89
N GLN A 3 -3.50 12.32 -29.66
CA GLN A 3 -4.93 12.50 -29.36
C GLN A 3 -5.17 13.31 -28.06
N PHE A 4 -4.22 13.35 -27.14
CA PHE A 4 -4.28 14.09 -25.88
C PHE A 4 -3.39 15.34 -25.88
N GLY A 5 -2.83 15.73 -27.02
CA GLY A 5 -1.94 16.88 -27.14
C GLY A 5 -0.60 16.71 -26.40
N LEU A 6 -0.20 15.46 -26.16
CA LEU A 6 1.08 15.14 -25.50
C LEU A 6 2.15 14.91 -26.57
N GLU A 7 3.28 15.55 -26.43
CA GLU A 7 4.45 15.28 -27.24
C GLU A 7 5.03 13.90 -26.92
N ARG A 8 5.62 13.23 -27.90
CA ARG A 8 6.28 11.93 -27.69
C ARG A 8 7.57 12.05 -26.89
N GLU A 9 8.27 13.14 -27.04
CA GLU A 9 9.43 13.45 -26.22
C GLU A 9 9.00 14.17 -24.92
N PRO A 10 9.57 13.80 -23.76
CA PRO A 10 10.79 12.98 -23.57
C PRO A 10 10.54 11.47 -23.35
N TYR A 11 9.47 10.89 -23.83
CA TYR A 11 9.10 9.52 -23.52
C TYR A 11 9.73 8.50 -24.48
N THR A 12 10.28 7.41 -23.94
CA THR A 12 10.66 6.24 -24.73
C THR A 12 9.45 5.33 -24.90
N MET A 13 9.08 5.05 -26.14
CA MET A 13 7.97 4.15 -26.47
C MET A 13 8.52 2.74 -26.76
N VAL A 14 8.04 1.75 -26.04
CA VAL A 14 8.35 0.34 -26.27
C VAL A 14 7.08 -0.35 -26.78
N ASP A 15 7.10 -0.78 -28.04
CA ASP A 15 5.99 -1.52 -28.62
C ASP A 15 6.14 -3.01 -28.30
N THR A 16 5.11 -3.57 -27.66
CA THR A 16 5.08 -5.01 -27.37
C THR A 16 4.45 -5.75 -28.54
N PRO A 17 5.12 -6.76 -29.12
CA PRO A 17 4.59 -7.55 -30.23
C PRO A 17 3.25 -8.24 -29.86
N PRO A 18 2.36 -8.46 -30.84
CA PRO A 18 1.11 -9.19 -30.60
C PRO A 18 1.37 -10.56 -29.96
N GLY A 19 0.65 -10.86 -28.89
CA GLY A 19 0.77 -12.12 -28.15
C GLY A 19 1.80 -12.10 -27.01
N HIS A 20 2.60 -11.05 -26.87
CA HIS A 20 3.48 -10.85 -25.73
C HIS A 20 2.76 -10.20 -24.56
N ASN A 21 3.26 -10.44 -23.35
CA ASN A 21 2.69 -9.81 -22.14
C ASN A 21 3.34 -8.46 -21.89
N ILE A 22 2.55 -7.38 -22.03
CA ILE A 22 3.01 -6.00 -21.82
C ILE A 22 3.60 -5.81 -20.41
N THR A 23 3.03 -6.45 -19.41
CA THR A 23 3.56 -6.35 -18.03
C THR A 23 4.92 -7.03 -17.91
N GLN A 24 5.16 -8.13 -18.63
CA GLN A 24 6.45 -8.80 -18.62
C GLN A 24 7.53 -7.90 -19.23
N GLU A 25 7.28 -7.29 -20.37
CA GLU A 25 8.23 -6.34 -20.99
C GLU A 25 8.60 -5.18 -20.02
N ALA A 26 7.58 -4.64 -19.34
CA ALA A 26 7.82 -3.57 -18.34
C ALA A 26 8.63 -4.09 -17.14
N ILE A 27 8.41 -5.32 -16.70
CA ILE A 27 9.18 -5.97 -15.62
C ILE A 27 10.63 -6.18 -16.06
N ASP A 28 10.86 -6.59 -17.29
CA ASP A 28 12.21 -6.83 -17.82
C ASP A 28 13.01 -5.52 -17.88
N ILE A 29 12.37 -4.38 -18.22
CA ILE A 29 12.96 -3.03 -18.16
C ILE A 29 13.34 -2.66 -16.72
N VAL A 30 12.48 -2.94 -15.73
CA VAL A 30 12.81 -2.69 -14.33
C VAL A 30 13.96 -3.57 -13.86
N ASN A 31 13.95 -4.84 -14.23
CA ASN A 31 15.00 -5.79 -13.86
C ASN A 31 16.37 -5.49 -14.52
N SER A 32 16.38 -4.86 -15.70
CA SER A 32 17.62 -4.39 -16.34
C SER A 32 18.21 -3.12 -15.69
N GLY A 33 17.44 -2.45 -14.82
CA GLY A 33 17.84 -1.20 -14.17
C GLY A 33 17.53 0.06 -14.99
N ASP A 34 16.77 -0.08 -16.08
CA ASP A 34 16.33 1.03 -16.94
C ASP A 34 15.02 1.67 -16.47
N GLY A 35 14.44 1.16 -15.36
CA GLY A 35 13.23 1.68 -14.73
C GLY A 35 13.23 1.47 -13.22
N ASP A 36 12.84 2.49 -12.46
CA ASP A 36 12.77 2.47 -10.99
C ASP A 36 11.36 2.15 -10.47
N VAL A 37 10.34 2.40 -11.27
CA VAL A 37 8.92 2.29 -10.86
C VAL A 37 8.11 1.61 -11.97
N LEU A 38 7.38 0.57 -11.58
CA LEU A 38 6.42 -0.08 -12.45
C LEU A 38 5.02 0.51 -12.23
N MET A 39 4.47 1.19 -13.24
CA MET A 39 3.16 1.82 -13.16
C MET A 39 2.17 1.15 -14.12
N ARG A 40 0.97 0.85 -13.62
CA ARG A 40 -0.10 0.28 -14.41
C ARG A 40 -0.93 1.35 -15.11
N GLY A 41 -1.11 1.17 -16.41
CA GLY A 41 -2.07 1.93 -17.22
C GLY A 41 -3.40 1.18 -17.43
N ASN A 42 -3.88 1.15 -18.67
CA ASN A 42 -5.18 0.55 -19.03
C ASN A 42 -5.07 -0.97 -19.26
N ILE A 43 -4.69 -1.70 -18.21
CA ILE A 43 -4.72 -3.18 -18.18
C ILE A 43 -5.45 -3.65 -16.92
N THR A 44 -5.95 -4.89 -16.92
CA THR A 44 -6.65 -5.42 -15.75
C THR A 44 -5.71 -5.61 -14.57
N THR A 45 -6.26 -5.52 -13.35
CA THR A 45 -5.47 -5.75 -12.12
C THR A 45 -4.83 -7.14 -12.13
N ARG A 46 -5.53 -8.14 -12.65
CA ARG A 46 -5.03 -9.51 -12.75
C ARG A 46 -3.83 -9.61 -13.69
N ASP A 47 -3.95 -9.05 -14.90
CA ASP A 47 -2.89 -9.14 -15.93
C ASP A 47 -1.64 -8.37 -15.51
N PHE A 48 -1.80 -7.36 -14.65
CA PHE A 48 -0.69 -6.65 -14.04
C PHE A 48 -0.08 -7.44 -12.86
N LEU A 49 -0.91 -7.88 -11.90
CA LEU A 49 -0.39 -8.48 -10.67
C LEU A 49 0.13 -9.92 -10.84
N MET A 50 -0.42 -10.69 -11.78
CA MET A 50 0.05 -12.08 -11.99
C MET A 50 1.54 -12.14 -12.33
N PRO A 51 2.07 -11.39 -13.32
CA PRO A 51 3.50 -11.36 -13.59
C PRO A 51 4.31 -10.73 -12.44
N VAL A 52 3.81 -9.66 -11.80
CA VAL A 52 4.50 -9.03 -10.66
C VAL A 52 4.68 -10.00 -9.50
N LEU A 53 3.70 -10.89 -9.28
CA LEU A 53 3.74 -11.90 -8.22
C LEU A 53 4.46 -13.18 -8.60
N ASP A 54 4.82 -13.35 -9.86
CA ASP A 54 5.61 -14.51 -10.29
C ASP A 54 7.02 -14.43 -9.71
N LYS A 55 7.44 -15.51 -9.06
CA LYS A 55 8.76 -15.60 -8.42
C LYS A 55 9.93 -15.52 -9.42
N SER A 56 9.70 -15.95 -10.65
CA SER A 56 10.71 -15.92 -11.71
C SER A 56 11.09 -14.49 -12.12
N ASN A 57 10.20 -13.53 -11.86
CA ASN A 57 10.42 -12.11 -12.19
C ASN A 57 11.22 -11.33 -11.13
N HIS A 58 11.61 -11.96 -10.03
CA HIS A 58 12.51 -11.41 -9.00
C HIS A 58 12.04 -10.10 -8.34
N LEU A 59 10.78 -9.67 -8.54
CA LEU A 59 10.20 -8.48 -7.90
C LEU A 59 9.67 -8.77 -6.49
N ARG A 60 9.42 -10.05 -6.18
CA ARG A 60 8.92 -10.44 -4.85
C ARG A 60 10.05 -10.53 -3.84
N THR A 61 9.75 -10.04 -2.64
CA THR A 61 10.51 -10.33 -1.42
C THR A 61 9.84 -11.45 -0.63
N GLU A 62 10.44 -11.86 0.49
CA GLU A 62 9.82 -12.77 1.46
C GLU A 62 8.63 -12.13 2.22
N ARG A 63 8.43 -10.83 2.06
CA ARG A 63 7.37 -10.08 2.74
C ARG A 63 6.03 -10.24 2.04
N LEU A 64 4.96 -10.08 2.82
CA LEU A 64 3.60 -9.99 2.31
C LEU A 64 3.44 -8.73 1.47
N MET A 65 2.91 -8.87 0.25
CA MET A 65 2.50 -7.70 -0.53
C MET A 65 1.21 -7.11 0.04
N SER A 66 1.18 -5.80 0.22
CA SER A 66 0.00 -5.04 0.63
C SER A 66 -0.11 -3.75 -0.16
N HIS A 67 -1.29 -3.13 -0.12
CA HIS A 67 -1.58 -1.92 -0.88
C HIS A 67 -1.61 -0.70 0.03
N VAL A 68 -1.00 0.40 -0.41
CA VAL A 68 -1.08 1.72 0.25
C VAL A 68 -1.59 2.74 -0.76
N SER A 69 -2.73 3.36 -0.46
CA SER A 69 -3.26 4.50 -1.21
C SER A 69 -2.91 5.79 -0.51
N LEU A 70 -2.54 6.81 -1.28
CA LEU A 70 -2.43 8.19 -0.80
C LEU A 70 -3.60 9.01 -1.33
N ALA A 71 -4.35 9.63 -0.43
CA ALA A 71 -5.50 10.45 -0.75
C ALA A 71 -5.31 11.89 -0.25
N SER A 72 -5.65 12.87 -1.10
CA SER A 72 -5.82 14.26 -0.71
C SER A 72 -7.31 14.52 -0.47
N LEU A 73 -7.64 14.95 0.73
CA LEU A 73 -9.02 15.26 1.13
C LEU A 73 -9.15 16.77 1.33
N PRO A 74 -10.25 17.41 0.83
CA PRO A 74 -10.42 18.86 0.94
C PRO A 74 -10.40 19.38 2.38
N GLU A 75 -10.90 18.58 3.32
CA GLU A 75 -11.03 18.95 4.73
C GLU A 75 -9.86 18.50 5.61
N TYR A 76 -8.89 17.79 5.03
CA TYR A 76 -7.73 17.28 5.75
C TYR A 76 -6.43 17.87 5.18
N PRO A 77 -5.63 18.61 5.96
CA PRO A 77 -4.54 19.43 5.44
C PRO A 77 -3.29 18.65 5.01
N LYS A 78 -3.30 17.32 5.13
CA LYS A 78 -2.19 16.42 4.79
C LYS A 78 -2.67 15.33 3.85
N LEU A 79 -1.73 14.61 3.24
CA LEU A 79 -2.06 13.35 2.56
C LEU A 79 -2.46 12.31 3.61
N LEU A 80 -3.54 11.62 3.36
CA LEU A 80 -4.00 10.48 4.15
C LEU A 80 -3.58 9.18 3.46
N ALA A 81 -2.85 8.34 4.16
CA ALA A 81 -2.53 7.00 3.69
C ALA A 81 -3.59 6.00 4.16
N LEU A 82 -4.09 5.16 3.26
CA LEU A 82 -5.06 4.11 3.54
C LEU A 82 -4.48 2.75 3.13
N SER A 83 -4.52 1.76 4.03
CA SER A 83 -3.98 0.41 3.80
C SER A 83 -4.73 -0.64 4.65
N ASP A 84 -4.93 -1.88 4.27
CA ASP A 84 -4.94 -2.40 2.93
C ASP A 84 -6.38 -2.36 2.40
N MET A 85 -6.62 -1.82 1.22
CA MET A 85 -7.98 -1.66 0.71
C MET A 85 -8.32 -2.66 -0.39
N THR A 86 -7.34 -3.35 -0.98
CA THR A 86 -7.57 -4.07 -2.24
C THR A 86 -6.92 -5.43 -2.37
N VAL A 87 -5.82 -5.69 -1.65
CA VAL A 87 -5.03 -6.92 -1.83
C VAL A 87 -5.43 -8.00 -0.83
N ILE A 88 -5.60 -7.64 0.43
CA ILE A 88 -5.88 -8.59 1.51
C ILE A 88 -7.24 -8.28 2.14
N ILE A 89 -8.25 -9.05 1.77
CA ILE A 89 -9.64 -8.78 2.16
C ILE A 89 -9.89 -9.07 3.65
N HIS A 90 -9.37 -10.19 4.17
CA HIS A 90 -9.54 -10.61 5.56
C HIS A 90 -8.18 -10.95 6.20
N PRO A 91 -7.38 -9.94 6.56
CA PRO A 91 -6.06 -10.18 7.12
C PRO A 91 -6.15 -10.79 8.52
N ASN A 92 -5.40 -11.86 8.76
CA ASN A 92 -5.16 -12.37 10.11
C ASN A 92 -4.15 -11.50 10.87
N MET A 93 -3.92 -11.79 12.17
CA MET A 93 -3.02 -11.01 13.02
C MET A 93 -1.58 -10.88 12.48
N SER A 94 -1.04 -11.94 11.89
CA SER A 94 0.29 -11.91 11.27
C SER A 94 0.31 -11.00 10.05
N GLN A 95 -0.69 -11.12 9.20
CA GLN A 95 -0.85 -10.28 8.01
C GLN A 95 -1.07 -8.80 8.37
N LYS A 96 -1.85 -8.51 9.42
CA LYS A 96 -2.04 -7.14 9.92
C LYS A 96 -0.71 -6.51 10.38
N ARG A 97 0.18 -7.27 11.03
CA ARG A 97 1.53 -6.77 11.38
C ARG A 97 2.35 -6.43 10.14
N GLU A 98 2.30 -7.28 9.11
CA GLU A 98 3.02 -7.01 7.86
C GLU A 98 2.44 -5.81 7.10
N ILE A 99 1.11 -5.64 7.07
CA ILE A 99 0.45 -4.46 6.50
C ILE A 99 0.92 -3.18 7.22
N ILE A 100 0.93 -3.20 8.55
CA ILE A 100 1.42 -2.07 9.37
C ILE A 100 2.87 -1.74 9.05
N ARG A 101 3.75 -2.75 8.98
CA ARG A 101 5.16 -2.57 8.59
C ARG A 101 5.30 -1.96 7.21
N ASN A 102 4.63 -2.56 6.21
CA ASN A 102 4.69 -2.08 4.83
C ASN A 102 4.22 -0.63 4.72
N THR A 103 3.15 -0.28 5.44
CA THR A 103 2.63 1.09 5.47
C THR A 103 3.62 2.06 6.11
N ALA A 104 4.22 1.68 7.23
CA ALA A 104 5.24 2.50 7.90
C ALA A 104 6.47 2.71 7.01
N ASP A 105 6.97 1.63 6.39
CA ASP A 105 8.13 1.68 5.49
C ASP A 105 7.86 2.54 4.25
N ALA A 106 6.66 2.40 3.64
CA ALA A 106 6.26 3.21 2.50
C ALA A 106 6.17 4.69 2.86
N LEU A 107 5.58 5.04 4.00
CA LEU A 107 5.50 6.42 4.46
C LEU A 107 6.89 7.00 4.75
N LYS A 108 7.81 6.22 5.30
CA LYS A 108 9.20 6.65 5.51
C LYS A 108 9.93 6.88 4.18
N ALA A 109 9.71 6.03 3.18
CA ALA A 109 10.24 6.23 1.84
C ALA A 109 9.72 7.51 1.18
N PHE A 110 8.50 7.95 1.54
CA PHE A 110 7.94 9.26 1.14
C PHE A 110 8.42 10.44 2.01
N GLY A 111 9.34 10.22 2.96
CA GLY A 111 9.94 11.27 3.79
C GLY A 111 9.23 11.56 5.12
N TYR A 112 8.28 10.72 5.55
CA TYR A 112 7.66 10.83 6.87
C TYR A 112 8.49 10.07 7.90
N GLU A 113 9.33 10.75 8.67
CA GLU A 113 10.26 10.14 9.64
C GLU A 113 9.57 9.36 10.76
N ASN A 114 8.41 9.83 11.20
CA ASN A 114 7.66 9.23 12.32
C ASN A 114 6.16 9.08 11.96
N PRO A 115 5.81 8.11 11.11
CA PRO A 115 4.45 7.93 10.66
C PRO A 115 3.51 7.51 11.79
N LYS A 116 2.32 8.12 11.82
CA LYS A 116 1.24 7.79 12.77
C LYS A 116 0.22 6.93 12.05
N LEU A 117 0.03 5.70 12.53
CA LEU A 117 -0.91 4.75 11.98
C LEU A 117 -2.08 4.53 12.94
N ALA A 118 -3.28 4.53 12.41
CA ALA A 118 -4.51 4.31 13.15
C ALA A 118 -5.20 3.02 12.68
N LEU A 119 -5.51 2.13 13.59
CA LEU A 119 -6.26 0.90 13.31
C LEU A 119 -7.76 1.21 13.39
N LEU A 120 -8.38 1.28 12.21
CA LEU A 120 -9.78 1.64 12.06
C LEU A 120 -10.71 0.59 12.64
N SER A 121 -11.73 1.07 13.32
CA SER A 121 -12.91 0.33 13.76
C SER A 121 -14.14 1.25 13.72
N LEU A 122 -15.32 0.68 13.94
CA LEU A 122 -16.55 1.47 14.07
C LEU A 122 -16.66 2.20 15.42
N VAL A 123 -15.87 1.77 16.41
CA VAL A 123 -15.91 2.31 17.78
C VAL A 123 -14.51 2.35 18.40
N GLU A 124 -14.29 3.23 19.38
CA GLU A 124 -13.02 3.39 20.10
C GLU A 124 -12.89 2.43 21.29
N LYS A 125 -14.01 1.92 21.79
CA LYS A 125 -14.03 1.01 22.93
C LYS A 125 -13.87 -0.42 22.47
N VAL A 126 -12.96 -1.14 23.12
CA VAL A 126 -12.81 -2.58 22.89
C VAL A 126 -14.05 -3.31 23.34
N THR A 127 -14.64 -4.10 22.45
CA THR A 127 -15.77 -4.97 22.73
C THR A 127 -15.56 -6.34 22.14
N PHE A 128 -15.83 -7.38 22.91
CA PHE A 128 -15.61 -8.77 22.49
C PHE A 128 -16.53 -9.23 21.34
N HIS A 129 -17.60 -8.49 21.08
CA HIS A 129 -18.48 -8.74 19.94
C HIS A 129 -17.94 -8.19 18.62
N MET A 130 -16.89 -7.36 18.67
CA MET A 130 -16.24 -6.76 17.51
C MET A 130 -14.76 -7.14 17.53
N GLN A 131 -14.44 -8.18 16.78
CA GLN A 131 -13.10 -8.78 16.76
C GLN A 131 -12.01 -7.80 16.34
N ASP A 132 -12.32 -6.87 15.44
CA ASP A 132 -11.43 -5.80 14.98
C ASP A 132 -10.95 -4.90 16.12
N THR A 133 -11.81 -4.58 17.09
CA THR A 133 -11.43 -3.77 18.27
C THR A 133 -10.45 -4.51 19.20
N VAL A 134 -10.66 -5.81 19.39
CA VAL A 134 -9.80 -6.67 20.21
C VAL A 134 -8.43 -6.83 19.54
N GLU A 135 -8.42 -7.07 18.24
CA GLU A 135 -7.17 -7.18 17.48
C GLU A 135 -6.39 -5.88 17.41
N ALA A 136 -7.07 -4.75 17.24
CA ALA A 136 -6.46 -3.43 17.27
C ALA A 136 -5.78 -3.15 18.63
N GLN A 137 -6.49 -3.37 19.74
CA GLN A 137 -5.91 -3.23 21.08
C GLN A 137 -4.67 -4.10 21.27
N ARG A 138 -4.73 -5.36 20.81
CA ARG A 138 -3.62 -6.30 20.91
C ARG A 138 -2.42 -5.83 20.11
N LEU A 139 -2.60 -5.38 18.86
CA LEU A 139 -1.51 -4.87 18.02
C LEU A 139 -0.87 -3.62 18.61
N VAL A 140 -1.65 -2.70 19.15
CA VAL A 140 -1.14 -1.50 19.84
C VAL A 140 -0.34 -1.88 21.10
N ALA A 141 -0.82 -2.84 21.88
CA ALA A 141 -0.09 -3.33 23.06
C ALA A 141 1.22 -4.02 22.69
N GLU A 142 1.21 -4.88 21.66
CA GLU A 142 2.41 -5.53 21.12
C GLU A 142 3.43 -4.50 20.63
N GLN A 143 2.99 -3.50 19.86
CA GLN A 143 3.86 -2.43 19.35
C GLN A 143 4.53 -1.66 20.48
N LYS A 144 3.80 -1.37 21.57
CA LYS A 144 4.37 -0.67 22.75
C LYS A 144 5.40 -1.51 23.53
N GLN A 145 5.16 -2.82 23.64
CA GLN A 145 6.03 -3.71 24.41
C GLN A 145 7.26 -4.15 23.62
N LYS A 146 7.08 -4.51 22.37
CA LYS A 146 8.11 -4.97 21.45
C LYS A 146 7.80 -4.44 20.05
N PRO A 147 8.32 -3.25 19.72
CA PRO A 147 8.03 -2.63 18.41
C PRO A 147 8.34 -3.58 17.25
N PHE A 148 7.37 -3.77 16.37
CA PHE A 148 7.49 -4.58 15.17
C PHE A 148 7.44 -3.73 13.89
N ALA A 149 7.10 -2.44 14.00
CA ALA A 149 7.12 -1.46 12.93
C ALA A 149 7.67 -0.13 13.44
N ASP A 150 8.27 0.65 12.56
CA ASP A 150 8.82 1.96 12.91
C ASP A 150 7.75 3.05 12.70
N CYS A 151 6.80 3.09 13.63
CA CYS A 151 5.66 4.01 13.63
C CYS A 151 5.05 4.17 15.02
N GLU A 152 4.30 5.25 15.21
CA GLU A 152 3.32 5.33 16.30
C GLU A 152 2.05 4.60 15.88
N LEU A 153 1.55 3.67 16.70
CA LEU A 153 0.36 2.89 16.41
C LEU A 153 -0.77 3.18 17.41
N TRP A 154 -1.95 3.50 16.88
CA TRP A 154 -3.14 3.84 17.64
C TRP A 154 -4.32 2.96 17.24
N GLY A 155 -5.28 2.77 18.14
CA GLY A 155 -6.51 2.04 17.86
C GLY A 155 -7.02 1.20 19.04
N PRO A 156 -8.28 0.72 18.94
CA PRO A 156 -9.23 0.99 17.85
C PRO A 156 -9.64 2.47 17.82
N ILE A 157 -9.94 2.99 16.65
CA ILE A 157 -10.40 4.38 16.47
C ILE A 157 -11.35 4.48 15.28
N SER A 158 -12.37 5.32 15.38
CA SER A 158 -13.30 5.59 14.30
C SER A 158 -12.73 6.60 13.29
N TYR A 159 -13.24 6.56 12.06
CA TYR A 159 -12.73 7.39 10.97
C TYR A 159 -12.93 8.90 11.21
N ASP A 160 -14.06 9.28 11.76
CA ASP A 160 -14.40 10.67 12.10
C ASP A 160 -13.45 11.29 13.12
N LEU A 161 -13.00 10.52 14.11
CA LEU A 161 -12.00 10.97 15.09
C LEU A 161 -10.61 11.17 14.49
N ILE A 162 -10.23 10.38 13.48
CA ILE A 162 -8.93 10.55 12.79
C ILE A 162 -8.88 11.91 12.06
N LEU A 163 -10.01 12.36 11.53
CA LEU A 163 -10.13 13.62 10.81
C LEU A 163 -10.43 14.81 11.73
N SER A 164 -10.80 14.56 12.98
CA SER A 164 -11.05 15.61 13.97
C SER A 164 -9.78 16.36 14.35
N LYS A 165 -9.93 17.65 14.60
CA LYS A 165 -8.83 18.51 15.08
C LYS A 165 -8.77 18.58 16.60
N GLU A 166 -9.68 17.89 17.31
CA GLU A 166 -9.73 17.85 18.77
C GLU A 166 -8.89 16.71 19.37
#